data_cf9bd1e3be9aa4d8c7532d820e5544dd
#
_entry.id   cf9bd1e3be9aa4d8c7532d820e5544dd
#
_cell.length_a   1.000
_cell.length_b   1.000
_cell.length_c   1.000
_cell.angle_alpha   90.00
_cell.angle_beta   90.00
_cell.angle_gamma   90.00
#
_symmetry.space_group_name_H-M   'P 1'
#
loop_
_entity.id
_entity.type
_entity.pdbx_description
1 polymer ?
#
loop_
_entity_poly.entity_id
_entity_poly.type
_entity_poly.pdbx_seq_one_letter_code
_entity_poly.pdbx_strand_id
1 'polypeptide(L)'
;MDVSDKQAAEPADEDSARLHQLGYAQELRRTMSTFSNFAVSFTIISILSGCLTLYGFGMKTGGPAAMIWGWPLVGLFVILVGLGMAEVCSSYPTAGGLYYWAAKLAPRNGAAWSWFTGWFNLIGQIAVTAGIDFGAALFLNAFLDLQFGFEATPGNTILLLAIILVIHGLLNTFGVKIVALLNSISVWWHLVGVLVIVGVLIVVPAKHQDASFVFGEFVNKTGWASPVYVFLLGLLVAQYTLTGYDASAHMTEETKNAAKAGPRGIINSILVSLVAGWVLLIGLTFAIQDYDGAVESETGVPPAQIFIDATGATTGKFLLLICIGAQLFCGMASVTANSRMIYAFARDGAIPGSKFWHRINKRTQTPTNAVWLAAGGALLLALPYLWSATAYAAVTSIAVVGLYVAYVIPVFLRVRKGDDFEPGPWNLGRWGKLVGTIATVWVCFIFVLFMLPQGSPVTIDSFNYTPIAFLVVLGGAAAWWFASARKWFTGPKVQGSEEELAAVEKELKELG
;
A
#
# COMPACT_ATOMS: atom_id res chain seq x y z
N MET A 1 -60.11 -9.54 17.44
CA MET A 1 -59.45 -9.49 16.12
C MET A 1 -58.08 -8.84 16.35
N ASP A 2 -57.16 -9.71 16.57
CA ASP A 2 -55.79 -9.32 16.87
C ASP A 2 -54.97 -9.48 15.56
N VAL A 3 -54.66 -8.37 14.91
CA VAL A 3 -53.84 -8.36 13.72
C VAL A 3 -52.43 -8.02 14.19
N SER A 4 -51.69 -9.07 14.51
CA SER A 4 -50.26 -8.95 14.75
C SER A 4 -49.57 -8.52 13.44
N ASP A 5 -49.23 -7.25 13.34
CA ASP A 5 -48.29 -6.74 12.35
C ASP A 5 -46.92 -7.45 12.53
N LYS A 6 -46.78 -8.57 11.84
CA LYS A 6 -45.48 -9.08 11.49
C LYS A 6 -44.90 -8.10 10.47
N GLN A 7 -44.16 -7.07 10.94
CA GLN A 7 -43.21 -6.38 10.08
C GLN A 7 -42.29 -7.47 9.51
N ALA A 8 -42.49 -7.77 8.23
CA ALA A 8 -41.56 -8.59 7.48
C ALA A 8 -40.20 -7.90 7.56
N ALA A 9 -39.20 -8.57 8.15
CA ALA A 9 -37.83 -8.11 8.14
C ALA A 9 -37.46 -7.85 6.67
N GLU A 10 -36.99 -6.63 6.36
CA GLU A 10 -36.41 -6.35 5.05
C GLU A 10 -35.42 -7.47 4.72
N PRO A 11 -35.40 -7.99 3.48
CA PRO A 11 -34.47 -9.04 3.12
C PRO A 11 -33.04 -8.52 3.40
N ALA A 12 -32.30 -9.26 4.24
CA ALA A 12 -30.91 -8.93 4.54
C ALA A 12 -30.17 -8.74 3.22
N ASP A 13 -29.47 -7.60 3.07
CA ASP A 13 -28.62 -7.33 1.92
C ASP A 13 -27.65 -8.51 1.74
N GLU A 14 -27.53 -9.04 0.51
CA GLU A 14 -26.68 -10.22 0.20
C GLU A 14 -25.26 -10.09 0.77
N ASP A 15 -24.71 -8.89 0.78
CA ASP A 15 -23.40 -8.61 1.35
C ASP A 15 -23.36 -8.77 2.87
N SER A 16 -24.41 -8.30 3.59
CA SER A 16 -24.53 -8.45 5.04
C SER A 16 -24.76 -9.91 5.42
N ALA A 17 -25.63 -10.62 4.69
CA ALA A 17 -25.84 -12.06 4.87
C ALA A 17 -24.52 -12.84 4.66
N ARG A 18 -23.73 -12.48 3.66
CA ARG A 18 -22.41 -13.10 3.45
C ARG A 18 -21.46 -12.80 4.59
N LEU A 19 -21.44 -11.58 5.10
CA LEU A 19 -20.58 -11.18 6.23
C LEU A 19 -20.94 -11.95 7.51
N HIS A 20 -22.26 -12.14 7.80
CA HIS A 20 -22.73 -12.97 8.90
C HIS A 20 -22.25 -14.43 8.78
N GLN A 21 -22.35 -15.03 7.57
CA GLN A 21 -21.80 -16.38 7.32
C GLN A 21 -20.28 -16.47 7.59
N LEU A 22 -19.56 -15.37 7.41
CA LEU A 22 -18.14 -15.28 7.71
C LEU A 22 -17.86 -15.00 9.20
N GLY A 23 -18.90 -14.72 10.01
CA GLY A 23 -18.85 -14.57 11.46
C GLY A 23 -18.78 -13.15 11.99
N TYR A 24 -19.11 -12.14 11.18
CA TYR A 24 -19.01 -10.73 11.56
C TYR A 24 -20.32 -9.97 11.35
N ALA A 25 -20.60 -9.01 12.25
CA ALA A 25 -21.65 -8.02 12.08
C ALA A 25 -21.20 -6.89 11.14
N GLN A 26 -22.15 -6.22 10.49
CA GLN A 26 -21.91 -5.04 9.67
C GLN A 26 -21.73 -3.81 10.58
N GLU A 27 -20.52 -3.62 11.12
CA GLU A 27 -20.20 -2.50 12.01
C GLU A 27 -19.78 -1.22 11.26
N LEU A 28 -19.23 -1.37 10.07
CA LEU A 28 -18.79 -0.26 9.22
C LEU A 28 -19.89 0.14 8.23
N ARG A 29 -19.95 1.43 7.87
CA ARG A 29 -20.95 1.91 6.90
C ARG A 29 -20.67 1.40 5.49
N ARG A 30 -21.58 0.60 4.92
CA ARG A 30 -21.50 0.08 3.55
C ARG A 30 -22.01 1.10 2.53
N THR A 31 -21.14 2.04 2.14
CA THR A 31 -21.48 3.13 1.22
C THR A 31 -20.67 3.15 -0.07
N MET A 32 -19.57 2.40 -0.12
CA MET A 32 -18.65 2.42 -1.26
C MET A 32 -19.22 1.66 -2.47
N SER A 33 -19.09 2.27 -3.64
CA SER A 33 -19.32 1.64 -4.94
C SER A 33 -18.10 0.82 -5.38
N THR A 34 -18.24 0.03 -6.46
CA THR A 34 -17.10 -0.64 -7.11
C THR A 34 -16.02 0.36 -7.54
N PHE A 35 -16.43 1.54 -8.05
CA PHE A 35 -15.48 2.59 -8.42
C PHE A 35 -14.75 3.15 -7.20
N SER A 36 -15.45 3.41 -6.10
CA SER A 36 -14.84 3.92 -4.88
C SER A 36 -13.86 2.92 -4.26
N ASN A 37 -14.16 1.62 -4.32
CA ASN A 37 -13.27 0.56 -3.89
C ASN A 37 -11.98 0.51 -4.74
N PHE A 38 -12.12 0.55 -6.07
CA PHE A 38 -10.99 0.70 -6.99
C PHE A 38 -10.17 1.96 -6.69
N ALA A 39 -10.84 3.10 -6.46
CA ALA A 39 -10.21 4.39 -6.24
C ALA A 39 -9.26 4.37 -5.03
N VAL A 40 -9.61 3.68 -3.94
CA VAL A 40 -8.74 3.58 -2.75
C VAL A 40 -7.42 2.88 -3.10
N SER A 41 -7.47 1.70 -3.72
CA SER A 41 -6.26 0.97 -4.11
C SER A 41 -5.43 1.70 -5.16
N PHE A 42 -6.09 2.28 -6.18
CA PHE A 42 -5.40 3.07 -7.20
C PHE A 42 -4.70 4.31 -6.60
N THR A 43 -5.36 4.97 -5.65
CA THR A 43 -4.80 6.12 -4.93
C THR A 43 -3.58 5.72 -4.09
N ILE A 44 -3.57 4.53 -3.46
CA ILE A 44 -2.44 4.06 -2.66
C ILE A 44 -1.27 3.60 -3.53
N ILE A 45 -1.49 2.94 -4.67
CA ILE A 45 -0.43 2.62 -5.63
C ILE A 45 0.25 3.90 -6.10
N SER A 46 -0.52 4.96 -6.37
CA SER A 46 -0.06 6.32 -6.67
C SER A 46 1.22 6.41 -7.51
N ILE A 47 1.05 6.31 -8.82
CA ILE A 47 2.16 6.41 -9.77
C ILE A 47 2.89 7.75 -9.73
N LEU A 48 2.23 8.83 -9.25
CA LEU A 48 2.85 10.15 -9.01
C LEU A 48 3.53 10.24 -7.63
N SER A 49 3.51 9.16 -6.84
CA SER A 49 4.22 9.06 -5.56
C SER A 49 5.37 8.06 -5.66
N GLY A 50 5.09 6.77 -5.66
CA GLY A 50 6.07 5.70 -5.47
C GLY A 50 7.26 5.76 -6.43
N CYS A 51 7.04 5.75 -7.75
CA CYS A 51 8.13 5.75 -8.71
C CYS A 51 8.90 7.09 -8.74
N LEU A 52 8.26 8.21 -8.40
CA LEU A 52 8.93 9.50 -8.35
C LEU A 52 9.78 9.66 -7.09
N THR A 53 9.33 9.19 -5.93
CA THR A 53 10.11 9.23 -4.69
C THR A 53 11.32 8.30 -4.75
N LEU A 54 11.22 7.16 -5.44
CA LEU A 54 12.33 6.24 -5.66
C LEU A 54 13.07 6.47 -6.99
N TYR A 55 12.71 7.51 -7.76
CA TYR A 55 13.37 7.78 -9.04
C TYR A 55 14.88 7.96 -8.89
N GLY A 56 15.33 8.74 -7.89
CA GLY A 56 16.74 8.91 -7.57
C GLY A 56 17.46 7.61 -7.16
N PHE A 57 16.78 6.70 -6.49
CA PHE A 57 17.30 5.36 -6.24
C PHE A 57 17.47 4.59 -7.55
N GLY A 58 16.48 4.60 -8.43
CA GLY A 58 16.54 3.98 -9.75
C GLY A 58 17.66 4.56 -10.61
N MET A 59 17.84 5.89 -10.62
CA MET A 59 18.93 6.55 -11.34
C MET A 59 20.33 6.03 -10.91
N LYS A 60 20.53 5.73 -9.63
CA LYS A 60 21.79 5.19 -9.10
C LYS A 60 21.92 3.68 -9.28
N THR A 61 20.81 2.97 -9.46
CA THR A 61 20.72 1.50 -9.38
C THR A 61 20.16 0.94 -10.69
N GLY A 62 21.03 0.85 -11.67
CA GLY A 62 20.71 0.36 -13.02
C GLY A 62 20.20 1.43 -14.00
N GLY A 63 19.93 2.65 -13.52
CA GLY A 63 19.58 3.81 -14.35
C GLY A 63 18.30 3.64 -15.18
N PRO A 64 18.21 4.35 -16.33
CA PRO A 64 17.06 4.28 -17.22
C PRO A 64 16.66 2.87 -17.61
N ALA A 65 17.61 2.03 -18.05
CA ALA A 65 17.33 0.67 -18.48
C ALA A 65 16.65 -0.17 -17.39
N ALA A 66 17.13 -0.10 -16.13
CA ALA A 66 16.53 -0.86 -15.03
C ALA A 66 15.15 -0.33 -14.65
N MET A 67 14.92 0.98 -14.67
CA MET A 67 13.62 1.57 -14.38
C MET A 67 12.58 1.24 -15.47
N ILE A 68 12.94 1.42 -16.73
CA ILE A 68 12.01 1.27 -17.86
C ILE A 68 11.65 -0.20 -18.11
N TRP A 69 12.61 -1.13 -18.07
CA TRP A 69 12.35 -2.55 -18.26
C TRP A 69 11.95 -3.29 -16.99
N GLY A 70 12.43 -2.84 -15.84
CA GLY A 70 12.02 -3.35 -14.54
C GLY A 70 10.52 -3.13 -14.26
N TRP A 71 9.95 -2.03 -14.77
CA TRP A 71 8.53 -1.71 -14.56
C TRP A 71 7.58 -2.76 -15.14
N PRO A 72 7.58 -3.10 -16.45
CA PRO A 72 6.72 -4.14 -17.00
C PRO A 72 7.08 -5.54 -16.48
N LEU A 73 8.35 -5.82 -16.21
CA LEU A 73 8.77 -7.09 -15.62
C LEU A 73 8.13 -7.32 -14.26
N VAL A 74 8.27 -6.37 -13.34
CA VAL A 74 7.65 -6.42 -12.02
C VAL A 74 6.12 -6.41 -12.15
N GLY A 75 5.57 -5.56 -13.02
CA GLY A 75 4.13 -5.47 -13.26
C GLY A 75 3.48 -6.79 -13.65
N LEU A 76 4.15 -7.57 -14.50
CA LEU A 76 3.70 -8.91 -14.88
C LEU A 76 3.51 -9.81 -13.64
N PHE A 77 4.49 -9.86 -12.75
CA PHE A 77 4.40 -10.68 -11.56
C PHE A 77 3.44 -10.12 -10.52
N VAL A 78 3.36 -8.80 -10.38
CA VAL A 78 2.39 -8.13 -9.48
C VAL A 78 0.95 -8.42 -9.91
N ILE A 79 0.65 -8.45 -11.23
CA ILE A 79 -0.65 -8.87 -11.74
C ILE A 79 -0.97 -10.31 -11.30
N LEU A 80 -0.01 -11.24 -11.37
CA LEU A 80 -0.23 -12.62 -10.94
C LEU A 80 -0.50 -12.71 -9.43
N VAL A 81 0.21 -11.93 -8.61
CA VAL A 81 -0.09 -11.83 -7.16
C VAL A 81 -1.49 -11.27 -6.95
N GLY A 82 -1.83 -10.17 -7.62
CA GLY A 82 -3.15 -9.53 -7.55
C GLY A 82 -4.29 -10.44 -7.98
N LEU A 83 -4.11 -11.23 -9.05
CA LEU A 83 -5.08 -12.23 -9.50
C LEU A 83 -5.32 -13.32 -8.44
N GLY A 84 -4.25 -13.84 -7.84
CA GLY A 84 -4.36 -14.82 -6.74
C GLY A 84 -5.10 -14.25 -5.53
N MET A 85 -4.78 -13.00 -5.13
CA MET A 85 -5.47 -12.31 -4.05
C MET A 85 -6.95 -12.01 -4.37
N ALA A 86 -7.25 -11.62 -5.61
CA ALA A 86 -8.60 -11.35 -6.07
C ALA A 86 -9.51 -12.59 -5.98
N GLU A 87 -8.98 -13.78 -6.33
CA GLU A 87 -9.69 -15.03 -6.18
C GLU A 87 -10.08 -15.30 -4.73
N VAL A 88 -9.14 -15.12 -3.80
CA VAL A 88 -9.40 -15.32 -2.37
C VAL A 88 -10.31 -14.23 -1.79
N CYS A 89 -10.13 -12.97 -2.21
CA CYS A 89 -10.99 -11.84 -1.82
C CYS A 89 -12.46 -12.09 -2.18
N SER A 90 -12.72 -12.66 -3.36
CA SER A 90 -14.07 -13.00 -3.80
C SER A 90 -14.76 -14.04 -2.91
N SER A 91 -13.99 -15.00 -2.41
CA SER A 91 -14.51 -16.03 -1.51
C SER A 91 -14.75 -15.52 -0.08
N TYR A 92 -13.88 -14.61 0.38
CA TYR A 92 -13.87 -14.13 1.76
C TYR A 92 -13.76 -12.59 1.84
N PRO A 93 -14.83 -11.83 1.47
CA PRO A 93 -14.81 -10.37 1.44
C PRO A 93 -14.98 -9.76 2.85
N THR A 94 -13.90 -9.74 3.64
CA THR A 94 -13.85 -9.18 5.01
C THR A 94 -12.75 -8.13 5.14
N ALA A 95 -12.92 -7.13 6.01
CA ALA A 95 -11.92 -6.12 6.30
C ALA A 95 -10.61 -6.70 6.89
N GLY A 96 -10.71 -7.86 7.52
CA GLY A 96 -9.54 -8.63 7.96
C GLY A 96 -8.66 -9.08 6.81
N GLY A 97 -9.22 -9.25 5.61
CA GLY A 97 -8.47 -9.56 4.38
C GLY A 97 -7.48 -10.70 4.60
N LEU A 98 -6.22 -10.39 4.39
CA LEU A 98 -5.11 -11.35 4.28
C LEU A 98 -4.98 -12.31 5.46
N TYR A 99 -5.01 -11.82 6.71
CA TYR A 99 -4.85 -12.68 7.88
C TYR A 99 -6.09 -13.56 8.11
N TYR A 100 -7.29 -13.05 7.79
CA TYR A 100 -8.52 -13.81 7.82
C TYR A 100 -8.47 -14.94 6.78
N TRP A 101 -8.07 -14.62 5.55
CA TRP A 101 -7.91 -15.58 4.49
C TRP A 101 -6.93 -16.69 4.85
N ALA A 102 -5.79 -16.32 5.45
CA ALA A 102 -4.79 -17.28 5.90
C ALA A 102 -5.35 -18.28 6.92
N ALA A 103 -6.17 -17.81 7.87
CA ALA A 103 -6.83 -18.69 8.82
C ALA A 103 -7.79 -19.68 8.17
N LYS A 104 -8.63 -19.19 7.23
CA LYS A 104 -9.68 -20.00 6.57
C LYS A 104 -9.14 -20.98 5.53
N LEU A 105 -8.02 -20.64 4.89
CA LEU A 105 -7.40 -21.47 3.87
C LEU A 105 -6.44 -22.53 4.44
N ALA A 106 -5.92 -22.29 5.64
CA ALA A 106 -4.95 -23.20 6.24
C ALA A 106 -5.58 -24.56 6.60
N PRO A 107 -5.01 -25.68 6.13
CA PRO A 107 -5.54 -27.02 6.44
C PRO A 107 -5.33 -27.42 7.90
N ARG A 108 -4.32 -26.85 8.55
CA ARG A 108 -3.97 -27.03 9.96
C ARG A 108 -3.35 -25.74 10.50
N ASN A 109 -3.46 -25.52 11.81
CA ASN A 109 -2.84 -24.38 12.51
C ASN A 109 -3.26 -23.01 11.94
N GLY A 110 -4.54 -22.83 11.55
CA GLY A 110 -5.08 -21.60 10.99
C GLY A 110 -4.75 -20.36 11.84
N ALA A 111 -4.78 -20.50 13.18
CA ALA A 111 -4.41 -19.42 14.09
C ALA A 111 -2.95 -18.96 13.91
N ALA A 112 -1.98 -19.88 13.74
CA ALA A 112 -0.59 -19.51 13.50
C ALA A 112 -0.42 -18.80 12.14
N TRP A 113 -1.02 -19.35 11.08
CA TRP A 113 -0.99 -18.70 9.76
C TRP A 113 -1.61 -17.30 9.80
N SER A 114 -2.74 -17.15 10.47
CA SER A 114 -3.39 -15.86 10.70
C SER A 114 -2.49 -14.88 11.46
N TRP A 115 -1.87 -15.34 12.56
CA TRP A 115 -0.99 -14.54 13.40
C TRP A 115 0.17 -13.95 12.61
N PHE A 116 0.94 -14.78 11.94
CA PHE A 116 2.12 -14.32 11.21
C PHE A 116 1.74 -13.48 9.98
N THR A 117 0.71 -13.86 9.23
CA THR A 117 0.22 -13.04 8.12
C THR A 117 -0.21 -11.65 8.60
N GLY A 118 -0.93 -11.58 9.73
CA GLY A 118 -1.37 -10.32 10.30
C GLY A 118 -0.20 -9.44 10.76
N TRP A 119 0.84 -10.01 11.36
CA TRP A 119 2.02 -9.25 11.77
C TRP A 119 2.87 -8.77 10.59
N PHE A 120 3.02 -9.58 9.52
CA PHE A 120 3.63 -9.13 8.27
C PHE A 120 2.83 -7.98 7.65
N ASN A 121 1.50 -8.10 7.60
CA ASN A 121 0.63 -7.06 7.08
C ASN A 121 0.69 -5.78 7.92
N LEU A 122 0.68 -5.90 9.25
CA LEU A 122 0.74 -4.75 10.16
C LEU A 122 2.01 -3.93 9.97
N ILE A 123 3.18 -4.59 9.98
CA ILE A 123 4.45 -3.87 9.75
C ILE A 123 4.53 -3.29 8.34
N GLY A 124 4.06 -4.04 7.34
CA GLY A 124 4.02 -3.58 5.96
C GLY A 124 3.11 -2.35 5.77
N GLN A 125 1.92 -2.37 6.34
CA GLN A 125 0.96 -1.25 6.29
C GLN A 125 1.47 0.01 7.01
N ILE A 126 2.11 -0.15 8.16
CA ILE A 126 2.75 0.98 8.87
C ILE A 126 3.90 1.53 8.04
N ALA A 127 4.73 0.66 7.45
CA ALA A 127 5.87 1.08 6.66
C ALA A 127 5.45 1.73 5.33
N VAL A 128 4.40 1.25 4.67
CA VAL A 128 3.90 1.89 3.44
C VAL A 128 3.31 3.27 3.75
N THR A 129 2.56 3.41 4.84
CA THR A 129 2.06 4.72 5.29
C THR A 129 3.22 5.67 5.60
N ALA A 130 4.24 5.20 6.32
CA ALA A 130 5.45 5.97 6.59
C ALA A 130 6.16 6.39 5.30
N GLY A 131 6.40 5.46 4.37
CA GLY A 131 7.11 5.73 3.12
C GLY A 131 6.39 6.72 2.21
N ILE A 132 5.06 6.63 2.12
CA ILE A 132 4.24 7.54 1.31
C ILE A 132 4.27 8.96 1.89
N ASP A 133 3.93 9.11 3.17
CA ASP A 133 3.84 10.45 3.79
C ASP A 133 5.23 11.08 3.96
N PHE A 134 6.27 10.26 4.13
CA PHE A 134 7.64 10.72 4.12
C PHE A 134 8.06 11.20 2.72
N GLY A 135 7.70 10.47 1.65
CA GLY A 135 7.87 10.93 0.27
C GLY A 135 7.16 12.26 0.03
N ALA A 136 5.92 12.42 0.50
CA ALA A 136 5.18 13.69 0.44
C ALA A 136 5.92 14.82 1.18
N ALA A 137 6.50 14.52 2.34
CA ALA A 137 7.27 15.49 3.11
C ALA A 137 8.56 15.91 2.38
N LEU A 138 9.26 14.98 1.72
CA LEU A 138 10.43 15.28 0.89
C LEU A 138 10.08 16.21 -0.27
N PHE A 139 9.03 15.91 -1.03
CA PHE A 139 8.58 16.72 -2.17
C PHE A 139 8.08 18.10 -1.71
N LEU A 140 7.33 18.14 -0.60
CA LEU A 140 6.87 19.40 -0.03
C LEU A 140 8.06 20.25 0.47
N ASN A 141 9.04 19.63 1.11
CA ASN A 141 10.24 20.32 1.56
C ASN A 141 11.04 20.90 0.37
N ALA A 142 11.24 20.12 -0.68
CA ALA A 142 11.87 20.59 -1.92
C ALA A 142 11.10 21.78 -2.55
N PHE A 143 9.78 21.72 -2.56
CA PHE A 143 8.96 22.83 -3.06
C PHE A 143 9.10 24.09 -2.19
N LEU A 144 9.07 23.95 -0.87
CA LEU A 144 9.20 25.07 0.08
C LEU A 144 10.59 25.71 0.01
N ASP A 145 11.63 24.90 -0.18
CA ASP A 145 12.99 25.38 -0.42
C ASP A 145 13.07 26.20 -1.71
N LEU A 146 12.65 25.63 -2.83
CA LEU A 146 12.64 26.27 -4.15
C LEU A 146 11.78 27.54 -4.23
N GLN A 147 10.74 27.66 -3.40
CA GLN A 147 9.79 28.79 -3.45
C GLN A 147 10.09 29.85 -2.40
N PHE A 148 10.54 29.45 -1.21
CA PHE A 148 10.64 30.33 -0.04
C PHE A 148 12.01 30.27 0.65
N GLY A 149 12.95 29.45 0.16
CA GLY A 149 14.25 29.23 0.81
C GLY A 149 14.15 28.49 2.15
N PHE A 150 13.15 27.62 2.30
CA PHE A 150 12.97 26.82 3.50
C PHE A 150 13.94 25.63 3.46
N GLU A 151 14.96 25.63 4.31
CA GLU A 151 16.05 24.65 4.28
C GLU A 151 15.56 23.20 4.34
N ALA A 152 16.03 22.38 3.41
CA ALA A 152 15.69 20.95 3.30
C ALA A 152 16.50 20.11 4.30
N THR A 153 16.32 20.34 5.60
CA THR A 153 16.98 19.58 6.67
C THR A 153 16.19 18.33 7.05
N PRO A 154 16.84 17.29 7.62
CA PRO A 154 16.12 16.12 8.16
C PRO A 154 15.06 16.49 9.22
N GLY A 155 15.35 17.46 10.08
CA GLY A 155 14.41 17.94 11.09
C GLY A 155 13.15 18.57 10.48
N ASN A 156 13.32 19.42 9.46
CA ASN A 156 12.20 20.04 8.74
C ASN A 156 11.38 19.00 7.98
N THR A 157 12.01 18.01 7.38
CA THR A 157 11.31 16.89 6.71
C THR A 157 10.46 16.09 7.70
N ILE A 158 10.98 15.75 8.88
CA ILE A 158 10.21 15.04 9.92
C ILE A 158 9.09 15.93 10.49
N LEU A 159 9.29 17.24 10.63
CA LEU A 159 8.23 18.17 11.03
C LEU A 159 7.09 18.17 10.00
N LEU A 160 7.41 18.29 8.70
CA LEU A 160 6.40 18.24 7.63
C LEU A 160 5.67 16.91 7.61
N LEU A 161 6.40 15.79 7.76
CA LEU A 161 5.81 14.47 7.89
C LEU A 161 4.82 14.40 9.06
N ALA A 162 5.20 14.91 10.24
CA ALA A 162 4.31 14.91 11.41
C ALA A 162 3.04 15.73 11.16
N ILE A 163 3.16 16.89 10.52
CA ILE A 163 2.01 17.72 10.13
C ILE A 163 1.10 16.97 9.14
N ILE A 164 1.65 16.35 8.11
CA ILE A 164 0.91 15.56 7.12
C ILE A 164 0.15 14.42 7.82
N LEU A 165 0.82 13.64 8.67
CA LEU A 165 0.21 12.53 9.41
C LEU A 165 -0.91 12.98 10.35
N VAL A 166 -0.75 14.14 11.00
CA VAL A 166 -1.83 14.74 11.82
C VAL A 166 -3.03 15.11 10.97
N ILE A 167 -2.82 15.76 9.81
CA ILE A 167 -3.91 16.12 8.89
C ILE A 167 -4.62 14.84 8.39
N HIS A 168 -3.90 13.82 7.97
CA HIS A 168 -4.48 12.55 7.52
C HIS A 168 -5.21 11.83 8.66
N GLY A 169 -4.68 11.86 9.88
CA GLY A 169 -5.34 11.34 11.09
C GLY A 169 -6.67 12.03 11.39
N LEU A 170 -6.70 13.37 11.33
CA LEU A 170 -7.91 14.16 11.52
C LEU A 170 -8.96 13.90 10.43
N LEU A 171 -8.55 13.88 9.15
CA LEU A 171 -9.43 13.57 8.04
C LEU A 171 -10.06 12.16 8.18
N ASN A 172 -9.27 11.16 8.54
CA ASN A 172 -9.74 9.79 8.73
C ASN A 172 -10.58 9.61 10.01
N THR A 173 -10.42 10.49 11.00
CA THR A 173 -11.22 10.46 12.23
C THR A 173 -12.59 11.11 12.04
N PHE A 174 -12.63 12.30 11.43
CA PHE A 174 -13.82 13.15 11.40
C PHE A 174 -14.41 13.34 10.00
N GLY A 175 -13.65 13.13 8.97
CA GLY A 175 -13.98 13.48 7.58
C GLY A 175 -14.27 12.31 6.66
N VAL A 176 -14.91 11.22 7.11
CA VAL A 176 -15.11 9.99 6.30
C VAL A 176 -15.73 10.27 4.93
N LYS A 177 -16.76 11.13 4.88
CA LYS A 177 -17.41 11.53 3.61
C LYS A 177 -16.44 12.31 2.73
N ILE A 178 -15.61 13.17 3.33
CA ILE A 178 -14.58 13.94 2.63
C ILE A 178 -13.49 12.99 2.11
N VAL A 179 -13.03 12.05 2.91
CA VAL A 179 -12.04 11.03 2.50
C VAL A 179 -12.55 10.22 1.30
N ALA A 180 -13.80 9.78 1.31
CA ALA A 180 -14.41 9.06 0.19
C ALA A 180 -14.48 9.93 -1.08
N LEU A 181 -14.84 11.20 -0.96
CA LEU A 181 -14.84 12.16 -2.06
C LEU A 181 -13.42 12.40 -2.59
N LEU A 182 -12.46 12.67 -1.69
CA LEU A 182 -11.05 12.92 -2.05
C LEU A 182 -10.41 11.70 -2.73
N ASN A 183 -10.74 10.49 -2.31
CA ASN A 183 -10.28 9.27 -3.01
C ASN A 183 -10.84 9.18 -4.45
N SER A 184 -12.08 9.59 -4.66
CA SER A 184 -12.66 9.64 -6.02
C SER A 184 -12.03 10.74 -6.88
N ILE A 185 -11.76 11.90 -6.31
CA ILE A 185 -11.04 13.00 -6.97
C ILE A 185 -9.61 12.58 -7.32
N SER A 186 -8.96 11.87 -6.42
CA SER A 186 -7.58 11.39 -6.57
C SER A 186 -7.37 10.58 -7.86
N VAL A 187 -8.33 9.76 -8.27
CA VAL A 187 -8.23 9.00 -9.53
C VAL A 187 -8.02 9.95 -10.71
N TRP A 188 -8.85 10.98 -10.80
CA TRP A 188 -8.74 11.98 -11.88
C TRP A 188 -7.49 12.82 -11.73
N TRP A 189 -7.11 13.20 -10.51
CA TRP A 189 -5.87 13.92 -10.24
C TRP A 189 -4.65 13.18 -10.76
N HIS A 190 -4.56 11.87 -10.52
CA HIS A 190 -3.46 11.04 -10.99
C HIS A 190 -3.47 10.91 -12.52
N LEU A 191 -4.62 10.57 -13.13
CA LEU A 191 -4.70 10.38 -14.58
C LEU A 191 -4.45 11.67 -15.35
N VAL A 192 -5.12 12.75 -14.97
CA VAL A 192 -4.90 14.07 -15.57
C VAL A 192 -3.50 14.59 -15.24
N GLY A 193 -3.03 14.40 -14.01
CA GLY A 193 -1.68 14.78 -13.58
C GLY A 193 -0.59 14.12 -14.43
N VAL A 194 -0.70 12.82 -14.69
CA VAL A 194 0.24 12.11 -15.59
C VAL A 194 0.19 12.70 -17.00
N LEU A 195 -1.02 12.92 -17.55
CA LEU A 195 -1.17 13.49 -18.88
C LEU A 195 -0.57 14.90 -18.97
N VAL A 196 -0.79 15.74 -17.95
CA VAL A 196 -0.21 17.09 -17.88
C VAL A 196 1.31 17.03 -17.77
N ILE A 197 1.84 16.22 -16.84
CA ILE A 197 3.29 16.11 -16.65
C ILE A 197 3.95 15.61 -17.93
N VAL A 198 3.50 14.48 -18.47
CA VAL A 198 4.08 13.90 -19.69
C VAL A 198 3.89 14.82 -20.88
N GLY A 199 2.71 15.43 -21.06
CA GLY A 199 2.44 16.39 -22.12
C GLY A 199 3.36 17.62 -22.07
N VAL A 200 3.55 18.19 -20.88
CA VAL A 200 4.48 19.32 -20.69
C VAL A 200 5.92 18.90 -20.96
N LEU A 201 6.34 17.73 -20.48
CA LEU A 201 7.69 17.21 -20.68
C LEU A 201 7.97 16.80 -22.14
N ILE A 202 6.97 16.56 -22.96
CA ILE A 202 7.13 16.35 -24.41
C ILE A 202 7.22 17.67 -25.16
N VAL A 203 6.44 18.68 -24.76
CA VAL A 203 6.26 19.90 -25.59
C VAL A 203 7.22 21.02 -25.22
N VAL A 204 7.54 21.20 -23.93
CA VAL A 204 8.27 22.38 -23.44
C VAL A 204 9.79 22.29 -23.61
N PRO A 205 10.44 21.14 -23.30
CA PRO A 205 11.90 21.05 -23.42
C PRO A 205 12.36 21.22 -24.88
N ALA A 206 13.41 22.01 -25.08
CA ALA A 206 14.02 22.20 -26.39
C ALA A 206 14.80 20.95 -26.88
N LYS A 207 15.22 20.11 -25.95
CA LYS A 207 15.97 18.87 -26.21
C LYS A 207 15.39 17.74 -25.39
N HIS A 208 15.46 16.53 -25.95
CA HIS A 208 15.10 15.29 -25.29
C HIS A 208 16.27 14.31 -25.38
N GLN A 209 16.33 13.37 -24.44
CA GLN A 209 17.28 12.27 -24.52
C GLN A 209 16.94 11.36 -25.71
N ASP A 210 17.96 10.71 -26.26
CA ASP A 210 17.76 9.71 -27.31
C ASP A 210 17.08 8.43 -26.78
N ALA A 211 16.37 7.74 -27.66
CA ALA A 211 15.74 6.47 -27.29
C ALA A 211 16.75 5.42 -26.80
N SER A 212 17.98 5.42 -27.31
CA SER A 212 19.09 4.57 -26.84
C SER A 212 19.43 4.83 -25.37
N PHE A 213 19.39 6.09 -24.94
CA PHE A 213 19.58 6.47 -23.54
C PHE A 213 18.39 5.97 -22.67
N VAL A 214 17.16 6.30 -23.06
CA VAL A 214 15.95 5.96 -22.28
C VAL A 214 15.77 4.46 -22.09
N PHE A 215 16.02 3.68 -23.14
CA PHE A 215 15.77 2.23 -23.12
C PHE A 215 17.00 1.37 -22.90
N GLY A 216 18.21 1.94 -22.99
CA GLY A 216 19.46 1.17 -22.99
C GLY A 216 20.51 1.62 -21.99
N GLU A 217 20.45 2.88 -21.48
CA GLU A 217 21.47 3.38 -20.59
C GLU A 217 21.43 2.71 -19.23
N PHE A 218 22.53 2.08 -18.85
CA PHE A 218 22.68 1.36 -17.58
C PHE A 218 23.71 2.06 -16.68
N VAL A 219 23.21 2.71 -15.63
CA VAL A 219 24.03 3.45 -14.68
C VAL A 219 24.17 2.67 -13.38
N ASN A 220 25.38 2.47 -12.92
CA ASN A 220 25.67 1.78 -11.66
C ASN A 220 26.49 2.68 -10.72
N LYS A 221 25.84 3.25 -9.73
CA LYS A 221 26.49 4.00 -8.62
C LYS A 221 26.40 3.24 -7.29
N THR A 222 26.10 1.92 -7.32
CA THR A 222 25.91 1.09 -6.10
C THR A 222 27.23 0.56 -5.52
N GLY A 223 28.30 0.55 -6.29
CA GLY A 223 29.57 -0.08 -5.93
C GLY A 223 29.62 -1.61 -6.15
N TRP A 224 28.52 -2.28 -6.52
CA TRP A 224 28.51 -3.69 -6.88
C TRP A 224 29.02 -3.90 -8.31
N ALA A 225 29.84 -4.93 -8.52
CA ALA A 225 30.41 -5.22 -9.84
C ALA A 225 29.42 -5.95 -10.78
N SER A 226 28.42 -6.64 -10.26
CA SER A 226 27.48 -7.42 -11.06
C SER A 226 26.33 -6.57 -11.61
N PRO A 227 26.23 -6.33 -12.94
CA PRO A 227 25.13 -5.54 -13.49
C PRO A 227 23.77 -6.26 -13.32
N VAL A 228 23.76 -7.59 -13.31
CA VAL A 228 22.53 -8.36 -13.05
C VAL A 228 22.02 -8.10 -11.64
N TYR A 229 22.90 -8.11 -10.65
CA TYR A 229 22.50 -7.82 -9.26
C TYR A 229 21.99 -6.37 -9.12
N VAL A 230 22.68 -5.41 -9.74
CA VAL A 230 22.26 -4.00 -9.73
C VAL A 230 20.92 -3.81 -10.42
N PHE A 231 20.68 -4.48 -11.59
CA PHE A 231 19.37 -4.47 -12.25
C PHE A 231 18.26 -5.01 -11.32
N LEU A 232 18.52 -6.13 -10.64
CA LEU A 232 17.55 -6.74 -9.71
C LEU A 232 17.26 -5.82 -8.52
N LEU A 233 18.25 -5.13 -7.97
CA LEU A 233 18.02 -4.12 -6.92
C LEU A 233 17.15 -2.96 -7.43
N GLY A 234 17.36 -2.53 -8.68
CA GLY A 234 16.58 -1.47 -9.34
C GLY A 234 15.09 -1.79 -9.46
N LEU A 235 14.70 -3.08 -9.40
CA LEU A 235 13.30 -3.50 -9.40
C LEU A 235 12.50 -2.95 -8.21
N LEU A 236 13.17 -2.46 -7.15
CA LEU A 236 12.52 -1.87 -5.98
C LEU A 236 11.64 -0.67 -6.36
N VAL A 237 12.03 0.12 -7.36
CA VAL A 237 11.24 1.27 -7.85
C VAL A 237 9.83 0.83 -8.26
N ALA A 238 9.73 -0.20 -9.09
CA ALA A 238 8.46 -0.74 -9.55
C ALA A 238 7.75 -1.55 -8.45
N GLN A 239 8.49 -2.35 -7.69
CA GLN A 239 7.94 -3.24 -6.68
C GLN A 239 7.33 -2.47 -5.51
N TYR A 240 7.95 -1.35 -5.09
CA TYR A 240 7.40 -0.45 -4.09
C TYR A 240 6.18 0.29 -4.61
N THR A 241 6.26 0.86 -5.81
CA THR A 241 5.16 1.65 -6.39
C THR A 241 3.91 0.79 -6.61
N LEU A 242 4.06 -0.42 -7.17
CA LEU A 242 2.96 -1.34 -7.44
C LEU A 242 2.56 -2.14 -6.18
N THR A 243 2.34 -1.44 -5.06
CA THR A 243 1.98 -1.98 -3.74
C THR A 243 0.75 -1.25 -3.20
N GLY A 244 -0.04 -1.86 -2.32
CA GLY A 244 -1.21 -1.24 -1.69
C GLY A 244 -2.56 -1.54 -2.36
N TYR A 245 -2.58 -2.44 -3.35
CA TYR A 245 -3.83 -2.90 -3.97
C TYR A 245 -4.69 -3.79 -3.05
N ASP A 246 -4.15 -4.27 -1.94
CA ASP A 246 -4.86 -4.95 -0.85
C ASP A 246 -5.87 -4.04 -0.13
N ALA A 247 -5.75 -2.73 -0.27
CA ALA A 247 -6.72 -1.79 0.28
C ALA A 247 -8.15 -2.08 -0.19
N SER A 248 -8.35 -2.49 -1.44
CA SER A 248 -9.63 -2.94 -1.95
C SER A 248 -10.22 -4.11 -1.15
N ALA A 249 -9.37 -5.02 -0.65
CA ALA A 249 -9.80 -6.11 0.22
C ALA A 249 -10.16 -5.61 1.63
N HIS A 250 -9.35 -4.74 2.22
CA HIS A 250 -9.61 -4.16 3.55
C HIS A 250 -10.87 -3.28 3.59
N MET A 251 -11.30 -2.76 2.44
CA MET A 251 -12.51 -1.94 2.32
C MET A 251 -13.78 -2.75 1.96
N THR A 252 -13.72 -4.08 1.89
CA THR A 252 -14.86 -4.92 1.47
C THR A 252 -16.07 -4.81 2.38
N GLU A 253 -15.90 -4.66 3.69
CA GLU A 253 -17.02 -4.46 4.63
C GLU A 253 -17.74 -3.12 4.42
N GLU A 254 -17.08 -2.13 3.81
CA GLU A 254 -17.66 -0.83 3.44
C GLU A 254 -18.16 -0.79 1.99
N THR A 255 -17.95 -1.85 1.20
CA THR A 255 -18.20 -1.89 -0.25
C THR A 255 -19.46 -2.70 -0.59
N LYS A 256 -20.31 -2.16 -1.46
CA LYS A 256 -21.46 -2.86 -2.03
C LYS A 256 -21.01 -3.88 -3.05
N ASN A 257 -21.68 -5.05 -3.08
CA ASN A 257 -21.35 -6.17 -3.95
C ASN A 257 -19.88 -6.62 -3.78
N ALA A 258 -19.45 -6.71 -2.54
CA ALA A 258 -18.07 -6.84 -2.10
C ALA A 258 -17.33 -8.02 -2.75
N ALA A 259 -17.98 -9.17 -2.90
CA ALA A 259 -17.41 -10.38 -3.51
C ALA A 259 -17.02 -10.22 -5.00
N LYS A 260 -17.53 -9.19 -5.68
CA LYS A 260 -17.19 -8.86 -7.07
C LYS A 260 -16.39 -7.54 -7.16
N ALA A 261 -16.73 -6.56 -6.31
CA ALA A 261 -16.11 -5.25 -6.32
C ALA A 261 -14.65 -5.29 -5.83
N GLY A 262 -14.39 -5.99 -4.72
CA GLY A 262 -13.03 -6.15 -4.18
C GLY A 262 -12.03 -6.73 -5.19
N PRO A 263 -12.30 -7.90 -5.80
CA PRO A 263 -11.44 -8.46 -6.84
C PRO A 263 -11.16 -7.50 -8.00
N ARG A 264 -12.20 -6.82 -8.50
CA ARG A 264 -12.06 -5.84 -9.59
C ARG A 264 -11.23 -4.62 -9.16
N GLY A 265 -11.39 -4.17 -7.93
CA GLY A 265 -10.60 -3.08 -7.35
C GLY A 265 -9.11 -3.42 -7.33
N ILE A 266 -8.76 -4.62 -6.85
CA ILE A 266 -7.39 -5.13 -6.83
C ILE A 266 -6.79 -5.14 -8.25
N ILE A 267 -7.46 -5.80 -9.20
CA ILE A 267 -6.90 -6.02 -10.54
C ILE A 267 -6.81 -4.72 -11.32
N ASN A 268 -7.90 -3.93 -11.36
CA ASN A 268 -7.94 -2.71 -12.16
C ASN A 268 -6.96 -1.65 -11.65
N SER A 269 -6.76 -1.55 -10.33
CA SER A 269 -5.77 -0.61 -9.77
C SER A 269 -4.35 -0.95 -10.23
N ILE A 270 -3.98 -2.23 -10.28
CA ILE A 270 -2.69 -2.66 -10.80
C ILE A 270 -2.56 -2.35 -12.31
N LEU A 271 -3.56 -2.75 -13.11
CA LEU A 271 -3.50 -2.60 -14.58
C LEU A 271 -3.40 -1.14 -15.02
N VAL A 272 -4.24 -0.26 -14.46
CA VAL A 272 -4.22 1.17 -14.80
C VAL A 272 -2.90 1.81 -14.36
N SER A 273 -2.41 1.48 -13.17
CA SER A 273 -1.15 1.99 -12.65
C SER A 273 0.06 1.49 -13.45
N LEU A 274 0.02 0.24 -13.91
CA LEU A 274 1.08 -0.32 -14.73
C LEU A 274 1.28 0.46 -16.03
N VAL A 275 0.19 0.73 -16.74
CA VAL A 275 0.24 1.46 -18.02
C VAL A 275 0.62 2.92 -17.80
N ALA A 276 -0.10 3.61 -16.92
CA ALA A 276 0.10 5.05 -16.71
C ALA A 276 1.47 5.36 -16.06
N GLY A 277 1.93 4.52 -15.13
CA GLY A 277 3.26 4.68 -14.51
C GLY A 277 4.41 4.42 -15.48
N TRP A 278 4.27 3.47 -16.40
CA TRP A 278 5.28 3.25 -17.43
C TRP A 278 5.40 4.44 -18.39
N VAL A 279 4.27 4.99 -18.83
CA VAL A 279 4.23 6.21 -19.64
C VAL A 279 4.90 7.38 -18.91
N LEU A 280 4.62 7.55 -17.61
CA LEU A 280 5.23 8.59 -16.79
C LEU A 280 6.76 8.43 -16.69
N LEU A 281 7.25 7.22 -16.40
CA LEU A 281 8.68 6.93 -16.29
C LEU A 281 9.40 7.20 -17.62
N ILE A 282 8.84 6.76 -18.74
CA ILE A 282 9.38 7.01 -20.07
C ILE A 282 9.43 8.52 -20.35
N GLY A 283 8.33 9.24 -20.15
CA GLY A 283 8.24 10.68 -20.39
C GLY A 283 9.22 11.48 -19.54
N LEU A 284 9.35 11.15 -18.25
CA LEU A 284 10.29 11.79 -17.35
C LEU A 284 11.75 11.54 -17.76
N THR A 285 12.08 10.30 -18.15
CA THR A 285 13.43 9.93 -18.55
C THR A 285 13.84 10.59 -19.87
N PHE A 286 12.93 10.76 -20.83
CA PHE A 286 13.20 11.53 -22.05
C PHE A 286 13.50 13.00 -21.77
N ALA A 287 12.93 13.57 -20.70
CA ALA A 287 13.05 14.99 -20.38
C ALA A 287 14.32 15.35 -19.58
N ILE A 288 15.13 14.38 -19.16
CA ILE A 288 16.36 14.64 -18.41
C ILE A 288 17.30 15.50 -19.24
N GLN A 289 17.69 16.68 -18.74
CA GLN A 289 18.64 17.59 -19.38
C GLN A 289 20.08 17.34 -18.90
N ASP A 290 20.25 17.13 -17.59
CA ASP A 290 21.51 16.80 -16.93
C ASP A 290 21.26 15.63 -15.96
N TYR A 291 21.84 14.47 -16.29
CA TYR A 291 21.62 13.26 -15.47
C TYR A 291 22.34 13.34 -14.13
N ASP A 292 23.61 13.71 -14.15
CA ASP A 292 24.42 13.75 -12.92
C ASP A 292 23.99 14.92 -12.02
N GLY A 293 23.69 16.08 -12.60
CA GLY A 293 23.11 17.20 -11.86
C GLY A 293 21.77 16.85 -11.21
N ALA A 294 20.91 16.08 -11.88
CA ALA A 294 19.64 15.62 -11.28
C ALA A 294 19.88 14.60 -10.13
N VAL A 295 20.83 13.67 -10.29
CA VAL A 295 21.20 12.69 -9.25
C VAL A 295 21.76 13.34 -8.01
N GLU A 296 22.52 14.44 -8.16
CA GLU A 296 23.22 15.17 -7.09
C GLU A 296 22.44 16.44 -6.66
N SER A 297 21.18 16.56 -7.07
CA SER A 297 20.35 17.73 -6.80
C SER A 297 20.32 18.07 -5.30
N GLU A 298 20.54 19.35 -4.99
CA GLU A 298 20.49 19.90 -3.63
C GLU A 298 19.14 19.70 -2.95
N THR A 299 18.05 19.65 -3.74
CA THR A 299 16.70 19.37 -3.21
C THR A 299 16.54 17.93 -2.68
N GLY A 300 17.46 17.02 -3.01
CA GLY A 300 17.34 15.59 -2.70
C GLY A 300 16.23 14.87 -3.44
N VAL A 301 15.53 15.55 -4.39
CA VAL A 301 14.39 15.03 -5.15
C VAL A 301 14.69 15.17 -6.65
N PRO A 302 15.35 14.19 -7.29
CA PRO A 302 15.72 14.26 -8.71
C PRO A 302 14.58 14.64 -9.67
N PRO A 303 13.32 14.14 -9.52
CA PRO A 303 12.21 14.59 -10.36
C PRO A 303 11.95 16.10 -10.29
N ALA A 304 12.15 16.75 -9.13
CA ALA A 304 11.97 18.20 -9.01
C ALA A 304 13.02 18.94 -9.85
N GLN A 305 14.28 18.49 -9.80
CA GLN A 305 15.36 19.05 -10.63
C GLN A 305 15.08 18.84 -12.11
N ILE A 306 14.71 17.62 -12.53
CA ILE A 306 14.37 17.32 -13.93
C ILE A 306 13.26 18.24 -14.44
N PHE A 307 12.20 18.46 -13.63
CA PHE A 307 11.11 19.37 -14.03
C PHE A 307 11.61 20.80 -14.25
N ILE A 308 12.46 21.31 -13.35
CA ILE A 308 13.00 22.68 -13.44
C ILE A 308 13.92 22.82 -14.64
N ASP A 309 14.85 21.89 -14.83
CA ASP A 309 15.83 21.94 -15.93
C ASP A 309 15.13 21.82 -17.30
N ALA A 310 14.10 20.97 -17.37
CA ALA A 310 13.37 20.73 -18.61
C ALA A 310 12.38 21.84 -18.97
N THR A 311 11.78 22.54 -17.98
CA THR A 311 10.63 23.41 -18.24
C THR A 311 10.74 24.81 -17.63
N GLY A 312 11.83 25.08 -16.92
CA GLY A 312 12.04 26.31 -16.16
C GLY A 312 11.36 26.32 -14.79
N ALA A 313 11.78 27.21 -13.92
CA ALA A 313 11.41 27.22 -12.49
C ALA A 313 9.91 27.29 -12.22
N THR A 314 9.15 28.12 -12.96
CA THR A 314 7.71 28.30 -12.72
C THR A 314 6.92 27.04 -13.08
N THR A 315 7.13 26.52 -14.28
CA THR A 315 6.44 25.33 -14.76
C THR A 315 6.87 24.10 -13.94
N GLY A 316 8.18 23.96 -13.65
CA GLY A 316 8.70 22.85 -12.85
C GLY A 316 8.07 22.81 -11.46
N LYS A 317 7.94 23.94 -10.76
CA LYS A 317 7.24 24.04 -9.47
C LYS A 317 5.76 23.68 -9.58
N PHE A 318 5.09 24.04 -10.67
CA PHE A 318 3.69 23.64 -10.90
C PHE A 318 3.56 22.10 -11.07
N LEU A 319 4.46 21.47 -11.84
CA LEU A 319 4.48 20.01 -11.98
C LEU A 319 4.75 19.33 -10.62
N LEU A 320 5.64 19.90 -9.80
CA LEU A 320 5.93 19.41 -8.46
C LEU A 320 4.71 19.47 -7.54
N LEU A 321 3.88 20.53 -7.63
CA LEU A 321 2.62 20.62 -6.88
C LEU A 321 1.61 19.54 -7.27
N ILE A 322 1.57 19.13 -8.56
CA ILE A 322 0.72 18.00 -8.99
C ILE A 322 1.16 16.71 -8.28
N CYS A 323 2.48 16.47 -8.20
CA CYS A 323 3.02 15.31 -7.49
C CYS A 323 2.73 15.35 -5.99
N ILE A 324 2.92 16.51 -5.34
CA ILE A 324 2.62 16.70 -3.91
C ILE A 324 1.14 16.41 -3.64
N GLY A 325 0.22 16.95 -4.45
CA GLY A 325 -1.21 16.68 -4.31
C GLY A 325 -1.55 15.18 -4.41
N ALA A 326 -0.94 14.48 -5.36
CA ALA A 326 -1.11 13.03 -5.51
C ALA A 326 -0.59 12.25 -4.29
N GLN A 327 0.55 12.65 -3.75
CA GLN A 327 1.15 12.01 -2.57
C GLN A 327 0.31 12.24 -1.31
N LEU A 328 -0.27 13.43 -1.13
CA LEU A 328 -1.19 13.71 -0.02
C LEU A 328 -2.47 12.85 -0.11
N PHE A 329 -3.05 12.67 -1.30
CA PHE A 329 -4.15 11.72 -1.49
C PHE A 329 -3.73 10.29 -1.16
N CYS A 330 -2.54 9.88 -1.61
CA CYS A 330 -2.00 8.56 -1.37
C CYS A 330 -1.86 8.26 0.13
N GLY A 331 -1.23 9.16 0.89
CA GLY A 331 -1.04 9.01 2.34
C GLY A 331 -2.37 8.98 3.10
N MET A 332 -3.31 9.85 2.74
CA MET A 332 -4.66 9.84 3.32
C MET A 332 -5.35 8.49 3.11
N ALA A 333 -5.29 7.93 1.89
CA ALA A 333 -5.88 6.63 1.57
C ALA A 333 -5.13 5.47 2.29
N SER A 334 -3.80 5.57 2.42
CA SER A 334 -2.99 4.60 3.16
C SER A 334 -3.37 4.55 4.63
N VAL A 335 -3.54 5.69 5.30
CA VAL A 335 -4.05 5.75 6.69
C VAL A 335 -5.45 5.13 6.79
N THR A 336 -6.31 5.33 5.77
CA THR A 336 -7.63 4.71 5.72
C THR A 336 -7.52 3.18 5.74
N ALA A 337 -6.80 2.58 4.79
CA ALA A 337 -6.66 1.12 4.68
C ALA A 337 -5.96 0.50 5.89
N ASN A 338 -4.86 1.12 6.34
CA ASN A 338 -4.09 0.68 7.49
C ASN A 338 -4.94 0.66 8.77
N SER A 339 -5.74 1.69 9.00
CA SER A 339 -6.61 1.73 10.18
C SER A 339 -7.69 0.63 10.17
N ARG A 340 -8.21 0.21 9.00
CA ARG A 340 -9.15 -0.91 8.88
C ARG A 340 -8.47 -2.24 9.16
N MET A 341 -7.24 -2.42 8.66
CA MET A 341 -6.44 -3.60 8.97
C MET A 341 -6.14 -3.70 10.49
N ILE A 342 -5.68 -2.61 11.10
CA ILE A 342 -5.41 -2.55 12.55
C ILE A 342 -6.68 -2.84 13.34
N TYR A 343 -7.81 -2.21 12.98
CA TYR A 343 -9.10 -2.44 13.59
C TYR A 343 -9.48 -3.93 13.57
N ALA A 344 -9.46 -4.54 12.39
CA ALA A 344 -9.84 -5.93 12.23
C ALA A 344 -8.92 -6.88 13.01
N PHE A 345 -7.61 -6.67 12.94
CA PHE A 345 -6.61 -7.48 13.64
C PHE A 345 -6.68 -7.29 15.17
N ALA A 346 -7.03 -6.10 15.63
CA ALA A 346 -7.33 -5.81 17.04
C ALA A 346 -8.67 -6.43 17.49
N ARG A 347 -9.72 -6.40 16.63
CA ARG A 347 -11.01 -7.04 16.91
C ARG A 347 -10.83 -8.51 17.28
N ASP A 348 -9.95 -9.19 16.56
CA ASP A 348 -9.63 -10.59 16.81
C ASP A 348 -8.62 -10.80 17.98
N GLY A 349 -8.12 -9.73 18.57
CA GLY A 349 -7.29 -9.76 19.78
C GLY A 349 -5.79 -9.92 19.51
N ALA A 350 -5.29 -9.75 18.28
CA ALA A 350 -3.95 -10.12 17.86
C ALA A 350 -2.84 -9.10 18.17
N ILE A 351 -3.19 -7.90 18.65
CA ILE A 351 -2.20 -6.86 18.99
C ILE A 351 -2.31 -6.46 20.47
N PRO A 352 -1.22 -5.99 21.11
CA PRO A 352 -1.26 -5.50 22.49
C PRO A 352 -2.28 -4.37 22.63
N GLY A 353 -3.11 -4.42 23.66
CA GLY A 353 -4.15 -3.40 23.86
C GLY A 353 -5.32 -3.48 22.89
N SER A 354 -5.59 -4.61 22.29
CA SER A 354 -6.66 -4.86 21.32
C SER A 354 -8.01 -4.24 21.69
N LYS A 355 -8.42 -4.33 22.98
CA LYS A 355 -9.66 -3.71 23.48
C LYS A 355 -9.73 -2.19 23.30
N PHE A 356 -8.58 -1.53 23.19
CA PHE A 356 -8.51 -0.08 22.94
C PHE A 356 -8.52 0.21 21.43
N TRP A 357 -7.75 -0.55 20.65
CA TRP A 357 -7.52 -0.26 19.24
C TRP A 357 -8.72 -0.58 18.33
N HIS A 358 -9.57 -1.57 18.68
CA HIS A 358 -10.73 -1.93 17.87
C HIS A 358 -12.01 -1.11 18.18
N ARG A 359 -11.91 -0.08 19.04
CA ARG A 359 -13.08 0.76 19.36
C ARG A 359 -13.51 1.57 18.15
N ILE A 360 -14.80 1.45 17.80
CA ILE A 360 -15.46 2.27 16.80
C ILE A 360 -16.01 3.54 17.45
N ASN A 361 -15.76 4.68 16.83
CA ASN A 361 -16.41 5.94 17.22
C ASN A 361 -17.88 5.87 16.80
N LYS A 362 -18.81 5.89 17.76
CA LYS A 362 -20.25 5.72 17.52
C LYS A 362 -20.85 6.79 16.60
N ARG A 363 -20.31 8.02 16.57
CA ARG A 363 -20.82 9.11 15.72
C ARG A 363 -20.34 9.02 14.27
N THR A 364 -19.06 8.72 14.08
CA THR A 364 -18.44 8.70 12.75
C THR A 364 -18.39 7.31 12.15
N GLN A 365 -18.63 6.25 12.96
CA GLN A 365 -18.48 4.85 12.62
C GLN A 365 -17.09 4.53 12.02
N THR A 366 -16.05 5.13 12.64
CA THR A 366 -14.66 4.96 12.25
C THR A 366 -13.83 4.37 13.38
N PRO A 367 -12.79 3.58 13.07
CA PRO A 367 -11.87 3.05 14.07
C PRO A 367 -10.83 4.11 14.47
N THR A 368 -11.26 5.17 15.14
CA THR A 368 -10.43 6.36 15.47
C THR A 368 -9.09 5.99 16.11
N ASN A 369 -9.09 5.08 17.10
CA ASN A 369 -7.85 4.70 17.78
C ASN A 369 -6.87 3.99 16.84
N ALA A 370 -7.36 3.15 15.93
CA ALA A 370 -6.54 2.50 14.91
C ALA A 370 -5.96 3.51 13.90
N VAL A 371 -6.72 4.57 13.55
CA VAL A 371 -6.22 5.69 12.74
C VAL A 371 -4.98 6.33 13.37
N TRP A 372 -5.04 6.65 14.67
CA TRP A 372 -3.91 7.26 15.36
C TRP A 372 -2.76 6.30 15.63
N LEU A 373 -3.02 4.99 15.74
CA LEU A 373 -1.96 3.98 15.78
C LEU A 373 -1.23 3.89 14.43
N ALA A 374 -1.96 3.94 13.32
CA ALA A 374 -1.37 3.95 11.97
C ALA A 374 -0.47 5.19 11.77
N ALA A 375 -0.98 6.38 12.07
CA ALA A 375 -0.24 7.62 11.90
C ALA A 375 0.97 7.72 12.87
N GLY A 376 0.79 7.38 14.14
CA GLY A 376 1.87 7.37 15.13
C GLY A 376 2.95 6.33 14.85
N GLY A 377 2.54 5.14 14.41
CA GLY A 377 3.47 4.08 13.99
C GLY A 377 4.29 4.49 12.76
N ALA A 378 3.67 5.16 11.79
CA ALA A 378 4.35 5.69 10.61
C ALA A 378 5.39 6.76 10.98
N LEU A 379 5.04 7.69 11.87
CA LEU A 379 5.98 8.70 12.36
C LEU A 379 7.18 8.05 13.08
N LEU A 380 6.92 7.12 13.99
CA LEU A 380 7.98 6.43 14.74
C LEU A 380 8.94 5.68 13.82
N LEU A 381 8.43 5.04 12.77
CA LEU A 381 9.25 4.30 11.81
C LEU A 381 10.12 5.23 10.95
N ALA A 382 9.71 6.48 10.74
CA ALA A 382 10.45 7.47 9.98
C ALA A 382 11.51 8.24 10.79
N LEU A 383 11.43 8.25 12.14
CA LEU A 383 12.35 9.00 13.00
C LEU A 383 13.84 8.70 12.76
N PRO A 384 14.29 7.47 12.44
CA PRO A 384 15.69 7.19 12.16
C PRO A 384 16.31 8.05 11.05
N TYR A 385 15.50 8.69 10.19
CA TYR A 385 15.98 9.64 9.19
C TYR A 385 16.70 10.86 9.80
N LEU A 386 16.42 11.20 11.04
CA LEU A 386 17.14 12.27 11.75
C LEU A 386 18.65 12.00 11.87
N TRP A 387 19.04 10.73 11.78
CA TRP A 387 20.43 10.28 11.98
C TRP A 387 21.01 9.51 10.80
N SER A 388 20.16 9.01 9.87
CA SER A 388 20.61 8.17 8.76
C SER A 388 19.82 8.47 7.48
N ALA A 389 20.53 8.88 6.43
CA ALA A 389 19.97 9.12 5.11
C ALA A 389 19.41 7.83 4.44
N THR A 390 19.90 6.65 4.86
CA THR A 390 19.44 5.36 4.33
C THR A 390 18.11 4.89 4.93
N ALA A 391 17.60 5.57 5.97
CA ALA A 391 16.37 5.17 6.65
C ALA A 391 15.17 5.12 5.71
N TYR A 392 15.06 6.03 4.72
CA TYR A 392 13.98 6.01 3.76
C TYR A 392 13.98 4.76 2.88
N ALA A 393 15.13 4.35 2.37
CA ALA A 393 15.27 3.12 1.59
C ALA A 393 14.94 1.88 2.42
N ALA A 394 15.27 1.85 3.72
CA ALA A 394 14.87 0.80 4.63
C ALA A 394 13.35 0.76 4.82
N VAL A 395 12.68 1.89 5.04
CA VAL A 395 11.23 1.97 5.20
C VAL A 395 10.50 1.44 3.96
N THR A 396 10.93 1.82 2.77
CA THR A 396 10.32 1.34 1.50
C THR A 396 10.54 -0.16 1.29
N SER A 397 11.72 -0.68 1.64
CA SER A 397 12.01 -2.12 1.58
C SER A 397 11.19 -2.91 2.61
N ILE A 398 11.01 -2.39 3.83
CA ILE A 398 10.13 -2.99 4.86
C ILE A 398 8.69 -3.04 4.36
N ALA A 399 8.20 -1.97 3.72
CA ALA A 399 6.86 -1.92 3.15
C ALA A 399 6.66 -3.03 2.12
N VAL A 400 7.57 -3.15 1.15
CA VAL A 400 7.53 -4.19 0.10
C VAL A 400 7.55 -5.58 0.71
N VAL A 401 8.56 -5.89 1.52
CA VAL A 401 8.73 -7.24 2.08
C VAL A 401 7.55 -7.62 2.98
N GLY A 402 7.11 -6.70 3.85
CA GLY A 402 5.99 -6.93 4.75
C GLY A 402 4.69 -7.23 4.01
N LEU A 403 4.32 -6.38 3.06
CA LEU A 403 3.07 -6.52 2.34
C LEU A 403 3.08 -7.72 1.39
N TYR A 404 4.13 -7.90 0.58
CA TYR A 404 4.13 -9.01 -0.38
C TYR A 404 4.16 -10.39 0.28
N VAL A 405 4.82 -10.54 1.43
CA VAL A 405 4.73 -11.78 2.22
C VAL A 405 3.31 -11.99 2.73
N ALA A 406 2.67 -10.94 3.25
CA ALA A 406 1.27 -11.02 3.68
C ALA A 406 0.31 -11.34 2.52
N TYR A 407 0.56 -10.80 1.31
CA TYR A 407 -0.23 -11.06 0.10
C TYR A 407 -0.13 -12.51 -0.34
N VAL A 408 1.08 -13.06 -0.33
CA VAL A 408 1.32 -14.37 -0.90
C VAL A 408 0.96 -15.54 0.03
N ILE A 409 0.97 -15.35 1.34
CA ILE A 409 0.60 -16.44 2.27
C ILE A 409 -0.79 -17.01 1.97
N PRO A 410 -1.88 -16.21 1.88
CA PRO A 410 -3.19 -16.76 1.51
C PRO A 410 -3.23 -17.33 0.09
N VAL A 411 -2.50 -16.75 -0.86
CA VAL A 411 -2.40 -17.27 -2.24
C VAL A 411 -1.74 -18.67 -2.23
N PHE A 412 -0.64 -18.82 -1.51
CA PHE A 412 0.04 -20.10 -1.31
C PHE A 412 -0.89 -21.14 -0.63
N LEU A 413 -1.61 -20.74 0.41
CA LEU A 413 -2.54 -21.62 1.10
C LEU A 413 -3.71 -22.02 0.19
N ARG A 414 -4.19 -21.13 -0.67
CA ARG A 414 -5.18 -21.44 -1.70
C ARG A 414 -4.65 -22.49 -2.69
N VAL A 415 -3.39 -22.35 -3.14
CA VAL A 415 -2.76 -23.35 -4.02
C VAL A 415 -2.69 -24.71 -3.33
N ARG A 416 -2.34 -24.75 -2.04
CA ARG A 416 -2.28 -25.98 -1.25
C ARG A 416 -3.63 -26.61 -0.97
N LYS A 417 -4.68 -25.79 -0.82
CA LYS A 417 -6.05 -26.29 -0.63
C LYS A 417 -6.59 -26.97 -1.89
N GLY A 418 -6.08 -26.62 -3.04
CA GLY A 418 -6.35 -27.31 -4.30
C GLY A 418 -7.83 -27.28 -4.66
N ASP A 419 -8.41 -28.46 -4.89
CA ASP A 419 -9.78 -28.63 -5.33
C ASP A 419 -10.80 -28.49 -4.18
N ASP A 420 -10.34 -28.53 -2.93
CA ASP A 420 -11.19 -28.27 -1.75
C ASP A 420 -11.44 -26.77 -1.53
N PHE A 421 -10.90 -25.90 -2.38
CA PHE A 421 -11.16 -24.47 -2.32
C PHE A 421 -12.55 -24.15 -2.90
N GLU A 422 -13.39 -23.49 -2.12
CA GLU A 422 -14.70 -23.00 -2.53
C GLU A 422 -14.55 -21.61 -3.18
N PRO A 423 -14.64 -21.52 -4.53
CA PRO A 423 -14.45 -20.24 -5.21
C PRO A 423 -15.64 -19.31 -5.00
N GLY A 424 -15.33 -18.01 -4.88
CA GLY A 424 -16.33 -16.95 -4.94
C GLY A 424 -16.86 -16.71 -6.36
N PRO A 425 -17.77 -15.74 -6.52
CA PRO A 425 -18.35 -15.39 -7.82
C PRO A 425 -17.33 -14.88 -8.85
N TRP A 426 -16.15 -14.43 -8.40
CA TRP A 426 -15.01 -14.14 -9.25
C TRP A 426 -13.89 -15.15 -8.95
N ASN A 427 -13.39 -15.87 -9.93
CA ASN A 427 -12.36 -16.89 -9.74
C ASN A 427 -11.53 -17.12 -11.00
N LEU A 428 -10.36 -17.74 -10.84
CA LEU A 428 -9.41 -18.06 -11.91
C LEU A 428 -9.66 -19.43 -12.56
N GLY A 429 -10.60 -20.20 -12.05
CA GLY A 429 -10.88 -21.56 -12.53
C GLY A 429 -9.62 -22.43 -12.52
N ARG A 430 -9.36 -23.13 -13.65
CA ARG A 430 -8.21 -24.02 -13.83
C ARG A 430 -6.83 -23.33 -13.69
N TRP A 431 -6.78 -22.00 -13.86
CA TRP A 431 -5.52 -21.26 -13.83
C TRP A 431 -5.08 -20.87 -12.41
N GLY A 432 -5.96 -20.96 -11.41
CA GLY A 432 -5.69 -20.52 -10.06
C GLY A 432 -4.46 -21.16 -9.42
N LYS A 433 -4.24 -22.47 -9.62
CA LYS A 433 -3.04 -23.17 -9.13
C LYS A 433 -1.76 -22.67 -9.78
N LEU A 434 -1.74 -22.48 -11.10
CA LEU A 434 -0.55 -22.03 -11.84
C LEU A 434 -0.20 -20.58 -11.46
N VAL A 435 -1.19 -19.68 -11.52
CA VAL A 435 -1.02 -18.27 -11.16
C VAL A 435 -0.52 -18.12 -9.72
N GLY A 436 -1.16 -18.80 -8.78
CA GLY A 436 -0.75 -18.75 -7.38
C GLY A 436 0.65 -19.34 -7.12
N THR A 437 1.06 -20.37 -7.84
CA THR A 437 2.41 -20.94 -7.73
C THR A 437 3.46 -19.95 -8.23
N ILE A 438 3.26 -19.35 -9.41
CA ILE A 438 4.20 -18.35 -9.95
C ILE A 438 4.29 -17.14 -9.04
N ALA A 439 3.14 -16.64 -8.53
CA ALA A 439 3.08 -15.54 -7.57
C ALA A 439 3.89 -15.87 -6.30
N THR A 440 3.77 -17.10 -5.80
CA THR A 440 4.49 -17.54 -4.60
C THR A 440 6.01 -17.56 -4.82
N VAL A 441 6.46 -18.12 -5.94
CA VAL A 441 7.89 -18.16 -6.28
C VAL A 441 8.46 -16.74 -6.44
N TRP A 442 7.73 -15.86 -7.13
CA TRP A 442 8.12 -14.46 -7.28
C TRP A 442 8.30 -13.76 -5.93
N VAL A 443 7.33 -13.88 -5.04
CA VAL A 443 7.43 -13.20 -3.73
C VAL A 443 8.53 -13.79 -2.86
N CYS A 444 8.76 -15.10 -2.90
CA CYS A 444 9.93 -15.70 -2.23
C CYS A 444 11.25 -15.11 -2.77
N PHE A 445 11.36 -14.93 -4.08
CA PHE A 445 12.52 -14.30 -4.70
C PHE A 445 12.69 -12.84 -4.24
N ILE A 446 11.63 -12.03 -4.30
CA ILE A 446 11.64 -10.62 -3.87
C ILE A 446 11.95 -10.48 -2.38
N PHE A 447 11.42 -11.39 -1.53
CA PHE A 447 11.72 -11.42 -0.11
C PHE A 447 13.22 -11.54 0.14
N VAL A 448 13.89 -12.48 -0.54
CA VAL A 448 15.34 -12.64 -0.41
C VAL A 448 16.08 -11.42 -0.98
N LEU A 449 15.71 -10.99 -2.18
CA LEU A 449 16.39 -9.90 -2.90
C LEU A 449 16.46 -8.61 -2.08
N PHE A 450 15.33 -8.17 -1.50
CA PHE A 450 15.29 -6.90 -0.78
C PHE A 450 15.75 -6.99 0.69
N MET A 451 16.13 -8.18 1.15
CA MET A 451 16.90 -8.37 2.38
C MET A 451 18.41 -8.23 2.16
N LEU A 452 18.89 -8.32 0.91
CA LEU A 452 20.32 -8.24 0.58
C LEU A 452 20.83 -6.81 0.59
N PRO A 453 22.16 -6.59 0.72
CA PRO A 453 22.76 -5.26 0.71
C PRO A 453 22.54 -4.51 -0.60
N GLN A 454 22.10 -3.25 -0.52
CA GLN A 454 21.81 -2.41 -1.68
C GLN A 454 23.02 -1.64 -2.21
N GLY A 455 24.02 -1.39 -1.37
CA GLY A 455 25.24 -0.68 -1.71
C GLY A 455 26.51 -1.43 -1.29
N SER A 456 27.65 -1.10 -1.93
CA SER A 456 28.97 -1.64 -1.64
C SER A 456 29.99 -0.49 -1.59
N PRO A 457 30.93 -0.48 -0.60
CA PRO A 457 31.06 -1.43 0.50
C PRO A 457 29.90 -1.33 1.50
N VAL A 458 29.63 -2.44 2.19
CA VAL A 458 28.61 -2.47 3.26
C VAL A 458 29.22 -1.83 4.52
N THR A 459 28.72 -0.68 4.90
CA THR A 459 29.09 0.06 6.11
C THR A 459 27.84 0.25 6.99
N ILE A 460 28.00 0.83 8.17
CA ILE A 460 26.85 1.18 9.02
C ILE A 460 25.89 2.12 8.28
N ASP A 461 26.42 3.07 7.50
CA ASP A 461 25.61 4.06 6.77
C ASP A 461 24.95 3.50 5.51
N SER A 462 25.54 2.47 4.87
CA SER A 462 25.01 1.81 3.67
C SER A 462 24.30 0.49 3.94
N PHE A 463 24.22 0.06 5.21
CA PHE A 463 23.61 -1.19 5.59
C PHE A 463 22.09 -1.19 5.31
N ASN A 464 21.59 -2.28 4.73
CA ASN A 464 20.16 -2.48 4.58
C ASN A 464 19.54 -2.90 5.91
N TYR A 465 18.90 -2.00 6.63
CA TYR A 465 18.29 -2.27 7.94
C TYR A 465 17.00 -3.07 7.88
N THR A 466 16.50 -3.42 6.70
CA THR A 466 15.28 -4.24 6.52
C THR A 466 15.33 -5.55 7.29
N PRO A 467 16.40 -6.38 7.24
CA PRO A 467 16.47 -7.63 8.03
C PRO A 467 16.36 -7.40 9.54
N ILE A 468 16.96 -6.31 10.04
CA ILE A 468 16.93 -5.99 11.49
C ILE A 468 15.50 -5.61 11.89
N ALA A 469 14.81 -4.78 11.12
CA ALA A 469 13.44 -4.39 11.40
C ALA A 469 12.50 -5.60 11.45
N PHE A 470 12.65 -6.53 10.49
CA PHE A 470 11.88 -7.78 10.49
C PHE A 470 12.23 -8.69 11.67
N LEU A 471 13.51 -8.83 12.00
CA LEU A 471 13.95 -9.61 13.16
C LEU A 471 13.33 -9.07 14.45
N VAL A 472 13.29 -7.75 14.64
CA VAL A 472 12.71 -7.13 15.83
C VAL A 472 11.21 -7.35 15.89
N VAL A 473 10.48 -7.05 14.83
CA VAL A 473 9.00 -7.11 14.84
C VAL A 473 8.50 -8.55 14.79
N LEU A 474 8.98 -9.33 13.82
CA LEU A 474 8.52 -10.72 13.68
C LEU A 474 9.15 -11.65 14.73
N GLY A 475 10.37 -11.37 15.14
CA GLY A 475 11.00 -12.07 16.26
C GLY A 475 10.24 -11.82 17.56
N GLY A 476 9.82 -10.57 17.80
CA GLY A 476 8.93 -10.19 18.90
C GLY A 476 7.56 -10.88 18.81
N ALA A 477 6.95 -10.87 17.64
CA ALA A 477 5.67 -11.55 17.38
C ALA A 477 5.78 -13.06 17.56
N ALA A 478 6.89 -13.67 17.12
CA ALA A 478 7.17 -15.09 17.31
C ALA A 478 7.42 -15.43 18.79
N ALA A 479 8.24 -14.63 19.47
CA ALA A 479 8.48 -14.81 20.91
C ALA A 479 7.17 -14.73 21.70
N TRP A 480 6.31 -13.76 21.38
CA TRP A 480 5.00 -13.65 22.01
C TRP A 480 4.09 -14.82 21.64
N TRP A 481 4.10 -15.29 20.39
CA TRP A 481 3.36 -16.47 19.97
C TRP A 481 3.73 -17.69 20.81
N PHE A 482 5.02 -18.02 20.87
CA PHE A 482 5.48 -19.21 21.59
C PHE A 482 5.35 -19.09 23.11
N ALA A 483 5.54 -17.91 23.69
CA ALA A 483 5.41 -17.68 25.12
C ALA A 483 3.96 -17.73 25.62
N SER A 484 3.03 -17.12 24.89
CA SER A 484 1.67 -16.89 25.37
C SER A 484 0.59 -17.01 24.29
N ALA A 485 0.73 -16.35 23.14
CA ALA A 485 -0.39 -16.10 22.22
C ALA A 485 -1.00 -17.40 21.67
N ARG A 486 -0.22 -18.42 21.38
CA ARG A 486 -0.69 -19.74 20.93
C ARG A 486 -1.69 -20.44 21.89
N LYS A 487 -1.80 -19.97 23.13
CA LYS A 487 -2.71 -20.56 24.13
C LYS A 487 -4.10 -19.92 24.12
N TRP A 488 -4.22 -18.72 23.61
CA TRP A 488 -5.47 -17.94 23.65
C TRP A 488 -5.88 -17.35 22.30
N PHE A 489 -4.96 -17.15 21.37
CA PHE A 489 -5.29 -16.65 20.03
C PHE A 489 -5.73 -17.82 19.15
N THR A 490 -6.99 -17.80 18.74
CA THR A 490 -7.61 -18.86 17.92
C THR A 490 -7.77 -18.48 16.44
N GLY A 491 -7.27 -17.30 16.06
CA GLY A 491 -7.51 -16.71 14.74
C GLY A 491 -8.73 -15.80 14.75
N PRO A 492 -9.32 -15.51 13.58
CA PRO A 492 -10.53 -14.71 13.44
C PRO A 492 -11.66 -15.25 14.31
N LYS A 493 -12.28 -14.38 15.09
CA LYS A 493 -13.34 -14.74 16.05
C LYS A 493 -14.69 -14.50 15.42
N VAL A 494 -15.59 -15.49 15.54
CA VAL A 494 -17.01 -15.27 15.28
C VAL A 494 -17.56 -14.37 16.40
N GLN A 495 -18.20 -13.25 16.02
CA GLN A 495 -18.67 -12.24 16.98
C GLN A 495 -19.91 -12.66 17.76
N GLY A 496 -20.65 -13.67 17.29
CA GLY A 496 -21.85 -14.18 17.95
C GLY A 496 -22.74 -15.01 17.02
N SER A 497 -23.94 -15.34 17.51
CA SER A 497 -25.00 -15.93 16.69
C SER A 497 -25.57 -14.89 15.70
N GLU A 498 -26.31 -15.34 14.68
CA GLU A 498 -26.95 -14.42 13.71
C GLU A 498 -27.87 -13.40 14.41
N GLU A 499 -28.53 -13.79 15.49
CA GLU A 499 -29.38 -12.90 16.28
C GLU A 499 -28.59 -11.84 17.03
N GLU A 500 -27.43 -12.20 17.59
CA GLU A 500 -26.53 -11.27 18.27
C GLU A 500 -25.88 -10.30 17.28
N LEU A 501 -25.48 -10.78 16.09
CA LEU A 501 -24.94 -9.92 15.03
C LEU A 501 -25.99 -8.89 14.56
N ALA A 502 -27.23 -9.33 14.34
CA ALA A 502 -28.32 -8.44 13.97
C ALA A 502 -28.67 -7.40 15.07
N ALA A 503 -28.56 -7.80 16.34
CA ALA A 503 -28.78 -6.88 17.46
C ALA A 503 -27.71 -5.76 17.51
N VAL A 504 -26.44 -6.08 17.28
CA VAL A 504 -25.33 -5.09 17.18
C VAL A 504 -25.59 -4.10 16.04
N GLU A 505 -26.01 -4.59 14.88
CA GLU A 505 -26.32 -3.74 13.73
C GLU A 505 -27.49 -2.80 13.98
N LYS A 506 -28.54 -3.29 14.68
CA LYS A 506 -29.67 -2.47 15.06
C LYS A 506 -29.27 -1.35 16.01
N GLU A 507 -28.47 -1.65 17.05
CA GLU A 507 -27.95 -0.63 17.97
C GLU A 507 -27.15 0.45 17.23
N LEU A 508 -26.31 0.05 16.26
CA LEU A 508 -25.50 0.99 15.47
C LEU A 508 -26.34 1.86 14.52
N LYS A 509 -27.43 1.32 13.95
CA LYS A 509 -28.38 2.08 13.11
C LYS A 509 -29.18 3.11 13.92
N GLU A 510 -29.54 2.80 15.17
CA GLU A 510 -30.27 3.71 16.05
C GLU A 510 -29.40 4.88 16.56
N LEU A 511 -28.08 4.73 16.57
CA LEU A 511 -27.10 5.72 17.04
C LEU A 511 -26.54 6.64 15.93
N GLY A 512 -26.71 6.33 14.65
CA GLY A 512 -26.14 7.06 13.49
C GLY A 512 -27.16 7.67 12.59
#